data_1b6aea421ccd131caecc3564b01b21e3
#
_entry.id   1b6aea421ccd131caecc3564b01b21e3
#
_cell.length_a   1.000
_cell.length_b   1.000
_cell.length_c   1.000
_cell.angle_alpha   90.00
_cell.angle_beta   90.00
_cell.angle_gamma   90.00
#
_symmetry.space_group_name_H-M   'P 1'
#
loop_
_entity.id
_entity.type
_entity.pdbx_description
1 polymer ?
#
loop_
_entity_poly.entity_id
_entity_poly.type
_entity_poly.pdbx_seq_one_letter_code
_entity_poly.pdbx_strand_id
1 'polypeptide(L)'
;TPKPSSAASDVYKRQVSGFDLGVGLKGFAVSSALIGCAVGAWFAGPIANKRGRIPVMVVAAAMFFISAIGSGLAFSVVDLIIWRVIGGLGVGAASVIAPAYIAEVSPAAIRGRLGSLQQLAIVTGIFAALLSDALLANIAGAADQPLWGLTAWRWMFMVAAIPALVYGLVSLRLPESPRYLVRKGDMTRAAEVLETVTGAVDVDAKIKEITSTIDTERKESLRDLRGSRLGLKPIVWVGILLSVFQQFVGINVIFYYSTTLWQSVGFDESSALLTSVITSVTNIVVTIIAILLVDKVGRRIMLLVGSVGMTVTLGLMALAFSFGTLDAEGAATLPDPWATVALICANGFVVFFGATWG
;
A
#
# COMPACT_ATOMS: atom_id res chain seq x y z
N THR A 1 -28.34 18.37 -22.35
CA THR A 1 -28.05 17.74 -21.04
C THR A 1 -26.67 17.10 -21.11
N PRO A 2 -25.67 17.55 -20.33
CA PRO A 2 -24.37 16.91 -20.32
C PRO A 2 -24.51 15.50 -19.76
N LYS A 3 -24.01 14.48 -20.50
CA LYS A 3 -23.93 13.10 -20.03
C LYS A 3 -22.93 13.00 -18.87
N PRO A 4 -23.20 12.16 -17.85
CA PRO A 4 -22.30 11.97 -16.76
C PRO A 4 -21.06 11.19 -17.24
N SER A 5 -19.93 11.85 -17.30
CA SER A 5 -18.64 11.22 -17.54
C SER A 5 -17.99 10.86 -16.21
N SER A 6 -17.62 9.65 -16.12
CA SER A 6 -16.67 8.90 -15.26
C SER A 6 -16.13 9.56 -13.97
N ALA A 7 -16.65 9.21 -12.80
CA ALA A 7 -16.40 9.92 -11.56
C ALA A 7 -15.10 9.61 -10.80
N ALA A 8 -14.51 8.46 -10.86
CA ALA A 8 -13.18 8.35 -10.26
C ALA A 8 -12.07 8.67 -11.26
N SER A 9 -12.28 8.40 -12.54
CA SER A 9 -11.55 9.10 -13.60
C SER A 9 -11.90 10.58 -13.56
N ASP A 10 -13.08 10.98 -13.13
CA ASP A 10 -13.53 12.36 -12.99
C ASP A 10 -13.25 12.93 -11.62
N VAL A 11 -13.27 12.17 -10.53
CA VAL A 11 -12.61 12.57 -9.28
C VAL A 11 -11.13 12.75 -9.54
N TYR A 12 -10.53 11.84 -10.28
CA TYR A 12 -9.14 11.93 -10.66
C TYR A 12 -8.91 12.91 -11.82
N LYS A 13 -9.77 12.97 -12.83
CA LYS A 13 -9.76 13.98 -13.89
C LYS A 13 -10.12 15.35 -13.36
N ARG A 14 -10.95 15.51 -12.36
CA ARG A 14 -11.35 16.80 -11.80
C ARG A 14 -10.51 17.22 -10.61
N GLN A 15 -9.88 16.29 -9.87
CA GLN A 15 -8.69 16.64 -9.07
C GLN A 15 -7.65 17.33 -9.92
N VAL A 16 -7.62 17.02 -11.20
CA VAL A 16 -6.66 17.52 -12.18
C VAL A 16 -7.33 18.38 -13.27
N SER A 17 -8.64 18.39 -13.50
CA SER A 17 -9.37 19.18 -14.51
C SER A 17 -9.92 20.52 -14.02
N GLY A 18 -9.85 20.77 -12.71
CA GLY A 18 -9.74 22.16 -12.26
C GLY A 18 -8.47 22.82 -12.84
N PHE A 19 -7.60 22.01 -13.46
CA PHE A 19 -6.35 22.38 -14.07
C PHE A 19 -6.27 21.66 -15.42
N ASP A 20 -6.60 22.24 -16.49
CA ASP A 20 -6.63 21.70 -17.87
C ASP A 20 -5.29 21.03 -18.27
N LEU A 21 -5.07 19.77 -17.86
CA LEU A 21 -3.78 19.09 -17.92
C LEU A 21 -3.81 17.90 -18.89
N GLY A 22 -2.75 17.78 -19.68
CA GLY A 22 -2.52 16.60 -20.51
C GLY A 22 -2.47 15.30 -19.72
N VAL A 23 -2.86 14.18 -20.36
CA VAL A 23 -2.95 12.82 -19.77
C VAL A 23 -1.66 12.41 -19.03
N GLY A 24 -0.49 12.80 -19.55
CA GLY A 24 0.81 12.47 -18.94
C GLY A 24 1.05 13.13 -17.59
N LEU A 25 0.69 14.40 -17.42
CA LEU A 25 0.86 15.11 -16.14
C LEU A 25 -0.15 14.62 -15.10
N LYS A 26 -1.31 14.16 -15.55
CA LYS A 26 -2.30 13.46 -14.71
C LYS A 26 -1.71 12.18 -14.12
N GLY A 27 -1.18 11.30 -14.96
CA GLY A 27 -0.50 10.08 -14.52
C GLY A 27 0.69 10.35 -13.61
N PHE A 28 1.48 11.38 -13.88
CA PHE A 28 2.60 11.77 -13.03
C PHE A 28 2.16 12.26 -11.65
N ALA A 29 1.09 13.05 -11.57
CA ALA A 29 0.54 13.48 -10.29
C ALA A 29 0.12 12.29 -9.39
N VAL A 30 -0.42 11.19 -9.99
CA VAL A 30 -0.70 9.94 -9.25
C VAL A 30 0.57 9.26 -8.78
N SER A 31 1.48 9.02 -9.70
CA SER A 31 2.69 8.24 -9.45
C SER A 31 3.72 8.99 -8.60
N SER A 32 3.59 10.31 -8.43
CA SER A 32 4.50 11.13 -7.62
C SER A 32 4.63 10.64 -6.16
N ALA A 33 3.54 10.14 -5.58
CA ALA A 33 3.57 9.53 -4.25
C ALA A 33 4.49 8.29 -4.19
N LEU A 34 4.55 7.48 -5.26
CA LEU A 34 5.42 6.30 -5.33
C LEU A 34 6.90 6.68 -5.36
N ILE A 35 7.24 7.81 -6.01
CA ILE A 35 8.60 8.36 -5.97
C ILE A 35 8.96 8.73 -4.53
N GLY A 36 8.06 9.42 -3.82
CA GLY A 36 8.22 9.71 -2.40
C GLY A 36 8.41 8.43 -1.57
N CYS A 37 7.60 7.39 -1.83
CA CYS A 37 7.72 6.10 -1.13
C CYS A 37 9.09 5.45 -1.34
N ALA A 38 9.61 5.43 -2.55
CA ALA A 38 10.92 4.85 -2.84
C ALA A 38 12.04 5.57 -2.08
N VAL A 39 12.02 6.91 -2.08
CA VAL A 39 12.99 7.73 -1.35
C VAL A 39 12.85 7.55 0.16
N GLY A 40 11.61 7.59 0.68
CA GLY A 40 11.33 7.39 2.10
C GLY A 40 11.80 6.03 2.61
N ALA A 41 11.52 4.97 1.86
CA ALA A 41 11.96 3.60 2.18
C ALA A 41 13.49 3.48 2.20
N TRP A 42 14.18 4.12 1.24
CA TRP A 42 15.65 4.09 1.15
C TRP A 42 16.34 4.69 2.38
N PHE A 43 15.85 5.83 2.86
CA PHE A 43 16.47 6.53 3.98
C PHE A 43 15.97 6.10 5.35
N ALA A 44 14.82 5.40 5.44
CA ALA A 44 14.20 5.03 6.71
C ALA A 44 15.09 4.16 7.60
N GLY A 45 15.70 3.10 7.04
CA GLY A 45 16.56 2.17 7.78
C GLY A 45 17.77 2.86 8.43
N PRO A 46 18.62 3.56 7.67
CA PRO A 46 19.75 4.32 8.22
C PRO A 46 19.36 5.35 9.29
N ILE A 47 18.24 6.06 9.11
CA ILE A 47 17.75 7.05 10.09
C ILE A 47 17.28 6.34 11.36
N ALA A 48 16.52 5.24 11.24
CA ALA A 48 16.02 4.47 12.36
C ALA A 48 17.16 3.80 13.16
N ASN A 49 18.25 3.42 12.51
CA ASN A 49 19.43 2.91 13.19
C ASN A 49 20.14 3.96 14.03
N LYS A 50 20.06 5.25 13.66
CA LYS A 50 20.65 6.36 14.38
C LYS A 50 19.76 6.97 15.46
N ARG A 51 18.46 7.11 15.17
CA ARG A 51 17.51 7.86 16.02
C ARG A 51 16.49 6.99 16.76
N GLY A 52 16.40 5.71 16.42
CA GLY A 52 15.38 4.81 16.94
C GLY A 52 14.22 4.61 15.97
N ARG A 53 13.41 3.60 16.25
CA ARG A 53 12.26 3.24 15.41
C ARG A 53 11.08 4.19 15.64
N ILE A 54 10.81 4.50 16.90
CA ILE A 54 9.66 5.33 17.30
C ILE A 54 9.73 6.74 16.72
N PRO A 55 10.84 7.49 16.81
CA PRO A 55 10.94 8.83 16.22
C PRO A 55 10.71 8.82 14.70
N VAL A 56 11.17 7.78 13.98
CA VAL A 56 10.94 7.68 12.54
C VAL A 56 9.47 7.41 12.24
N MET A 57 8.79 6.55 13.01
CA MET A 57 7.37 6.30 12.87
C MET A 57 6.54 7.56 13.12
N VAL A 58 6.87 8.34 14.14
CA VAL A 58 6.19 9.61 14.47
C VAL A 58 6.38 10.64 13.35
N VAL A 59 7.61 10.79 12.84
CA VAL A 59 7.88 11.70 11.73
C VAL A 59 7.13 11.26 10.47
N ALA A 60 7.12 9.95 10.17
CA ALA A 60 6.37 9.41 9.04
C ALA A 60 4.86 9.69 9.16
N ALA A 61 4.30 9.51 10.36
CA ALA A 61 2.91 9.84 10.66
C ALA A 61 2.61 11.34 10.45
N ALA A 62 3.49 12.22 10.93
CA ALA A 62 3.36 13.67 10.77
C ALA A 62 3.42 14.07 9.29
N MET A 63 4.36 13.52 8.52
CA MET A 63 4.46 13.76 7.07
C MET A 63 3.19 13.33 6.35
N PHE A 64 2.66 12.16 6.69
CA PHE A 64 1.43 11.64 6.08
C PHE A 64 0.20 12.48 6.48
N PHE A 65 0.09 12.88 7.73
CA PHE A 65 -0.97 13.76 8.23
C PHE A 65 -0.98 15.11 7.52
N ILE A 66 0.17 15.79 7.46
CA ILE A 66 0.31 17.09 6.79
C ILE A 66 0.02 16.95 5.29
N SER A 67 0.50 15.88 4.66
CA SER A 67 0.24 15.59 3.24
C SER A 67 -1.25 15.37 2.95
N ALA A 68 -1.97 14.67 3.82
CA ALA A 68 -3.41 14.43 3.65
C ALA A 68 -4.20 15.77 3.65
N ILE A 69 -3.90 16.65 4.60
CA ILE A 69 -4.51 17.97 4.68
C ILE A 69 -4.06 18.86 3.50
N GLY A 70 -2.75 18.90 3.21
CA GLY A 70 -2.20 19.70 2.12
C GLY A 70 -2.74 19.26 0.75
N SER A 71 -2.88 17.95 0.50
CA SER A 71 -3.50 17.44 -0.74
C SER A 71 -4.98 17.84 -0.86
N GLY A 72 -5.74 17.80 0.23
CA GLY A 72 -7.13 18.24 0.24
C GLY A 72 -7.30 19.75 0.05
N LEU A 73 -6.34 20.55 0.47
CA LEU A 73 -6.33 22.01 0.33
C LEU A 73 -5.55 22.50 -0.88
N ALA A 74 -4.99 21.61 -1.69
CA ALA A 74 -4.16 21.98 -2.83
C ALA A 74 -4.86 22.95 -3.78
N PHE A 75 -4.15 24.01 -4.17
CA PHE A 75 -4.65 25.07 -5.08
C PHE A 75 -4.08 24.93 -6.49
N SER A 76 -3.08 24.10 -6.70
CA SER A 76 -2.50 23.81 -8.01
C SER A 76 -2.06 22.34 -8.09
N VAL A 77 -1.81 21.86 -9.32
CA VAL A 77 -1.32 20.49 -9.52
C VAL A 77 0.10 20.31 -8.99
N VAL A 78 0.94 21.32 -9.15
CA VAL A 78 2.30 21.29 -8.61
C VAL A 78 2.28 21.21 -7.10
N ASP A 79 1.39 21.95 -6.44
CA ASP A 79 1.16 21.91 -5.02
C ASP A 79 0.68 20.52 -4.58
N LEU A 80 -0.30 19.94 -5.29
CA LEU A 80 -0.77 18.58 -5.06
C LEU A 80 0.37 17.56 -5.18
N ILE A 81 1.20 17.64 -6.22
CA ILE A 81 2.36 16.76 -6.41
C ILE A 81 3.32 16.86 -5.22
N ILE A 82 3.63 18.06 -4.76
CA ILE A 82 4.50 18.26 -3.60
C ILE A 82 3.95 17.55 -2.37
N TRP A 83 2.67 17.76 -2.05
CA TRP A 83 2.04 17.11 -0.91
C TRP A 83 2.02 15.59 -1.06
N ARG A 84 1.77 15.06 -2.25
CA ARG A 84 1.81 13.62 -2.52
C ARG A 84 3.20 13.02 -2.37
N VAL A 85 4.25 13.73 -2.78
CA VAL A 85 5.65 13.29 -2.54
C VAL A 85 5.95 13.27 -1.04
N ILE A 86 5.54 14.30 -0.28
CA ILE A 86 5.72 14.36 1.17
C ILE A 86 4.99 13.18 1.85
N GLY A 87 3.74 12.91 1.48
CA GLY A 87 2.98 11.76 1.97
C GLY A 87 3.65 10.44 1.61
N GLY A 88 4.14 10.33 0.37
CA GLY A 88 4.91 9.19 -0.08
C GLY A 88 6.15 8.93 0.77
N LEU A 89 6.94 9.94 1.09
CA LEU A 89 8.09 9.82 2.00
C LEU A 89 7.68 9.20 3.36
N GLY A 90 6.57 9.67 3.93
CA GLY A 90 6.03 9.13 5.18
C GLY A 90 5.60 7.67 5.06
N VAL A 91 4.82 7.34 4.02
CA VAL A 91 4.36 5.98 3.76
C VAL A 91 5.54 5.04 3.51
N GLY A 92 6.52 5.45 2.69
CA GLY A 92 7.72 4.66 2.41
C GLY A 92 8.55 4.39 3.65
N ALA A 93 8.73 5.39 4.52
CA ALA A 93 9.41 5.20 5.79
C ALA A 93 8.65 4.24 6.72
N ALA A 94 7.33 4.41 6.86
CA ALA A 94 6.50 3.55 7.70
C ALA A 94 6.49 2.10 7.20
N SER A 95 6.43 1.87 5.88
CA SER A 95 6.41 0.53 5.27
C SER A 95 7.66 -0.30 5.55
N VAL A 96 8.80 0.35 5.82
CA VAL A 96 10.06 -0.32 6.19
C VAL A 96 10.17 -0.48 7.71
N ILE A 97 9.84 0.57 8.46
CA ILE A 97 10.12 0.59 9.90
C ILE A 97 9.08 -0.16 10.72
N ALA A 98 7.79 -0.14 10.33
CA ALA A 98 6.76 -0.84 11.08
C ALA A 98 6.96 -2.38 11.09
N PRO A 99 7.23 -3.07 9.94
CA PRO A 99 7.56 -4.49 9.98
C PRO A 99 8.84 -4.80 10.75
N ALA A 100 9.88 -3.96 10.62
CA ALA A 100 11.13 -4.12 11.36
C ALA A 100 10.88 -4.01 12.87
N TYR A 101 10.11 -3.02 13.31
CA TYR A 101 9.73 -2.85 14.70
C TYR A 101 8.93 -4.06 15.22
N ILE A 102 7.89 -4.51 14.47
CA ILE A 102 7.12 -5.70 14.82
C ILE A 102 8.05 -6.92 14.97
N ALA A 103 8.98 -7.12 14.06
CA ALA A 103 9.92 -8.25 14.13
C ALA A 103 10.87 -8.18 15.33
N GLU A 104 11.24 -6.97 15.77
CA GLU A 104 12.15 -6.74 16.90
C GLU A 104 11.49 -6.86 18.28
N VAL A 105 10.18 -6.50 18.38
CA VAL A 105 9.44 -6.58 19.64
C VAL A 105 8.61 -7.87 19.79
N SER A 106 8.45 -8.64 18.73
CA SER A 106 7.60 -9.84 18.74
C SER A 106 8.34 -11.06 19.28
N PRO A 107 7.71 -11.85 20.18
CA PRO A 107 8.19 -13.18 20.55
C PRO A 107 8.35 -14.07 19.30
N ALA A 108 9.42 -14.89 19.28
CA ALA A 108 9.72 -15.76 18.12
C ALA A 108 8.55 -16.65 17.71
N ALA A 109 7.78 -17.17 18.70
CA ALA A 109 6.66 -18.08 18.48
C ALA A 109 5.50 -17.47 17.66
N ILE A 110 5.28 -16.16 17.72
CA ILE A 110 4.13 -15.48 17.09
C ILE A 110 4.56 -14.45 16.04
N ARG A 111 5.86 -14.25 15.82
CA ARG A 111 6.41 -13.25 14.90
C ARG A 111 5.85 -13.36 13.48
N GLY A 112 5.72 -14.58 12.96
CA GLY A 112 5.13 -14.82 11.64
C GLY A 112 3.68 -14.38 11.55
N ARG A 113 2.87 -14.69 12.58
CA ARG A 113 1.46 -14.29 12.65
C ARG A 113 1.30 -12.77 12.75
N LEU A 114 2.13 -12.10 13.56
CA LEU A 114 2.12 -10.64 13.67
C LEU A 114 2.57 -9.96 12.38
N GLY A 115 3.54 -10.57 11.65
CA GLY A 115 3.92 -10.11 10.32
C GLY A 115 2.76 -10.20 9.31
N SER A 116 1.96 -11.26 9.36
CA SER A 116 0.78 -11.42 8.50
C SER A 116 -0.33 -10.41 8.83
N LEU A 117 -0.46 -9.98 10.10
CA LEU A 117 -1.41 -8.93 10.48
C LEU A 117 -1.10 -7.59 9.83
N GLN A 118 0.15 -7.32 9.49
CA GLN A 118 0.49 -6.11 8.74
C GLN A 118 -0.14 -6.10 7.35
N GLN A 119 -0.11 -7.22 6.63
CA GLN A 119 -0.78 -7.32 5.33
C GLN A 119 -2.28 -7.15 5.47
N LEU A 120 -2.88 -7.77 6.49
CA LEU A 120 -4.30 -7.59 6.79
C LEU A 120 -4.63 -6.12 7.09
N ALA A 121 -3.77 -5.41 7.82
CA ALA A 121 -3.96 -3.98 8.08
C ALA A 121 -3.88 -3.14 6.80
N ILE A 122 -2.99 -3.47 5.86
CA ILE A 122 -2.88 -2.79 4.56
C ILE A 122 -4.17 -2.94 3.76
N VAL A 123 -4.67 -4.17 3.59
CA VAL A 123 -5.90 -4.40 2.80
C VAL A 123 -7.15 -3.82 3.47
N THR A 124 -7.19 -3.84 4.81
CA THR A 124 -8.25 -3.17 5.57
C THR A 124 -8.20 -1.65 5.41
N GLY A 125 -6.99 -1.07 5.35
CA GLY A 125 -6.79 0.35 5.06
C GLY A 125 -7.28 0.72 3.65
N ILE A 126 -7.01 -0.10 2.65
CA ILE A 126 -7.52 0.09 1.27
C ILE A 126 -9.06 0.07 1.28
N PHE A 127 -9.67 -0.92 1.95
CA PHE A 127 -11.11 -0.99 2.09
C PHE A 127 -11.70 0.26 2.76
N ALA A 128 -11.12 0.69 3.88
CA ALA A 128 -11.59 1.86 4.60
C ALA A 128 -11.49 3.15 3.75
N ALA A 129 -10.41 3.29 2.96
CA ALA A 129 -10.26 4.41 2.04
C ALA A 129 -11.34 4.40 0.94
N LEU A 130 -11.51 3.27 0.24
CA LEU A 130 -12.53 3.15 -0.82
C LEU A 130 -13.95 3.31 -0.28
N LEU A 131 -14.23 2.80 0.92
CA LEU A 131 -15.52 2.99 1.58
C LEU A 131 -15.75 4.46 1.94
N SER A 132 -14.74 5.16 2.49
CA SER A 132 -14.87 6.58 2.80
C SER A 132 -15.08 7.43 1.56
N ASP A 133 -14.41 7.11 0.46
CA ASP A 133 -14.56 7.80 -0.82
C ASP A 133 -15.98 7.59 -1.39
N ALA A 134 -16.47 6.35 -1.37
CA ALA A 134 -17.84 6.04 -1.80
C ALA A 134 -18.91 6.73 -0.95
N LEU A 135 -18.72 6.77 0.36
CA LEU A 135 -19.64 7.46 1.27
C LEU A 135 -19.68 8.98 1.04
N LEU A 136 -18.49 9.60 0.91
CA LEU A 136 -18.39 11.04 0.67
C LEU A 136 -18.97 11.44 -0.69
N ALA A 137 -18.71 10.65 -1.75
CA ALA A 137 -19.30 10.86 -3.05
C ALA A 137 -20.82 10.71 -3.03
N ASN A 138 -21.34 9.71 -2.33
CA ASN A 138 -22.79 9.50 -2.19
C ASN A 138 -23.48 10.62 -1.43
N ILE A 139 -22.91 11.09 -0.32
CA ILE A 139 -23.44 12.22 0.47
C ILE A 139 -23.46 13.51 -0.34
N ALA A 140 -22.45 13.76 -1.14
CA ALA A 140 -22.35 14.95 -1.97
C ALA A 140 -23.18 14.87 -3.27
N GLY A 141 -23.56 13.66 -3.68
CA GLY A 141 -24.21 13.36 -4.97
C GLY A 141 -23.23 13.05 -6.10
N ALA A 142 -21.99 13.54 -6.03
CA ALA A 142 -20.85 13.18 -6.86
C ALA A 142 -19.56 13.73 -6.23
N ALA A 143 -18.41 13.23 -6.64
CA ALA A 143 -17.14 13.60 -6.02
C ALA A 143 -16.71 15.06 -6.28
N ASP A 144 -17.21 15.68 -7.33
CA ASP A 144 -16.95 17.08 -7.69
C ASP A 144 -17.97 18.05 -7.07
N GLN A 145 -19.03 17.54 -6.44
CA GLN A 145 -20.04 18.38 -5.83
C GLN A 145 -19.55 18.99 -4.51
N PRO A 146 -20.05 20.20 -4.18
CA PRO A 146 -19.68 20.86 -2.94
C PRO A 146 -20.23 20.09 -1.72
N LEU A 147 -19.35 19.86 -0.74
CA LEU A 147 -19.67 19.25 0.54
C LEU A 147 -19.01 20.06 1.65
N TRP A 148 -19.78 20.59 2.58
CA TRP A 148 -19.31 21.38 3.74
C TRP A 148 -18.29 22.48 3.39
N GLY A 149 -18.55 23.23 2.30
CA GLY A 149 -17.72 24.35 1.86
C GLY A 149 -16.53 24.03 0.97
N LEU A 150 -16.24 22.75 0.74
CA LEU A 150 -15.21 22.26 -0.21
C LEU A 150 -15.83 21.23 -1.14
N THR A 151 -15.15 20.88 -2.23
CA THR A 151 -15.56 19.75 -3.07
C THR A 151 -15.32 18.41 -2.36
N ALA A 152 -16.18 17.41 -2.59
CA ALA A 152 -16.12 16.12 -1.88
C ALA A 152 -14.77 15.42 -2.02
N TRP A 153 -14.12 15.47 -3.19
CA TRP A 153 -12.81 14.88 -3.39
C TRP A 153 -11.71 15.43 -2.46
N ARG A 154 -11.83 16.69 -2.02
CA ARG A 154 -10.89 17.29 -1.05
C ARG A 154 -11.04 16.64 0.31
N TRP A 155 -12.26 16.35 0.72
CA TRP A 155 -12.54 15.60 1.94
C TRP A 155 -12.03 14.18 1.89
N MET A 156 -12.09 13.50 0.72
CA MET A 156 -11.54 12.16 0.53
C MET A 156 -10.04 12.12 0.85
N PHE A 157 -9.26 13.14 0.46
CA PHE A 157 -7.87 13.25 0.89
C PHE A 157 -7.72 13.53 2.38
N MET A 158 -8.52 14.47 2.91
CA MET A 158 -8.39 14.89 4.31
C MET A 158 -8.77 13.80 5.32
N VAL A 159 -9.68 12.90 4.97
CA VAL A 159 -10.05 11.75 5.83
C VAL A 159 -8.83 10.86 6.13
N ALA A 160 -7.86 10.76 5.23
CA ALA A 160 -6.62 10.03 5.46
C ALA A 160 -5.76 10.63 6.60
N ALA A 161 -6.02 11.86 7.03
CA ALA A 161 -5.38 12.45 8.22
C ALA A 161 -5.79 11.73 9.51
N ILE A 162 -6.99 11.14 9.59
CA ILE A 162 -7.48 10.44 10.78
C ILE A 162 -6.59 9.22 11.09
N PRO A 163 -6.40 8.23 10.20
CA PRO A 163 -5.51 7.12 10.47
C PRO A 163 -4.05 7.55 10.67
N ALA A 164 -3.59 8.60 9.99
CA ALA A 164 -2.25 9.15 10.21
C ALA A 164 -2.07 9.69 11.64
N LEU A 165 -3.06 10.42 12.14
CA LEU A 165 -3.08 10.93 13.52
C LEU A 165 -3.09 9.77 14.53
N VAL A 166 -3.98 8.79 14.32
CA VAL A 166 -4.06 7.61 15.20
C VAL A 166 -2.73 6.86 15.22
N TYR A 167 -2.12 6.62 14.05
CA TYR A 167 -0.82 5.98 13.95
C TYR A 167 0.27 6.76 14.70
N GLY A 168 0.30 8.09 14.56
CA GLY A 168 1.24 8.95 15.27
C GLY A 168 1.07 8.90 16.79
N LEU A 169 -0.17 9.03 17.28
CA LEU A 169 -0.50 8.99 18.71
C LEU A 169 -0.18 7.63 19.33
N VAL A 170 -0.50 6.53 18.63
CA VAL A 170 -0.15 5.18 19.08
C VAL A 170 1.36 5.02 19.11
N SER A 171 2.07 5.45 18.07
CA SER A 171 3.54 5.37 18.00
C SER A 171 4.23 6.08 19.17
N LEU A 172 3.69 7.21 19.64
CA LEU A 172 4.22 7.93 20.80
C LEU A 172 4.11 7.15 22.13
N ARG A 173 3.20 6.16 22.20
CA ARG A 173 2.99 5.33 23.40
C ARG A 173 3.72 3.98 23.35
N LEU A 174 4.27 3.64 22.18
CA LEU A 174 5.04 2.41 22.04
C LEU A 174 6.43 2.55 22.67
N PRO A 175 6.95 1.50 23.31
CA PRO A 175 8.35 1.50 23.78
C PRO A 175 9.30 1.41 22.60
N GLU A 176 10.52 1.88 22.75
CA GLU A 176 11.54 1.74 21.71
C GLU A 176 12.00 0.28 21.57
N SER A 177 12.53 -0.07 20.39
CA SER A 177 13.00 -1.42 20.11
C SER A 177 14.12 -1.87 21.08
N PRO A 178 14.03 -3.08 21.67
CA PRO A 178 15.09 -3.64 22.51
C PRO A 178 16.43 -3.68 21.78
N ARG A 179 16.44 -4.02 20.50
CA ARG A 179 17.66 -4.08 19.68
C ARG A 179 18.30 -2.71 19.51
N TYR A 180 17.52 -1.65 19.34
CA TYR A 180 18.04 -0.30 19.28
C TYR A 180 18.59 0.15 20.63
N LEU A 181 17.91 -0.17 21.74
CA LEU A 181 18.35 0.20 23.09
C LEU A 181 19.66 -0.48 23.45
N VAL A 182 19.82 -1.77 23.16
CA VAL A 182 21.09 -2.50 23.34
C VAL A 182 22.20 -1.88 22.50
N ARG A 183 21.95 -1.56 21.22
CA ARG A 183 22.92 -0.88 20.35
C ARG A 183 23.35 0.48 20.88
N LYS A 184 22.45 1.19 21.54
CA LYS A 184 22.71 2.49 22.17
C LYS A 184 23.40 2.38 23.54
N GLY A 185 23.46 1.18 24.11
CA GLY A 185 24.04 0.92 25.44
C GLY A 185 23.07 1.12 26.61
N ASP A 186 21.77 1.35 26.34
CA ASP A 186 20.73 1.49 27.36
C ASP A 186 20.17 0.12 27.75
N MET A 187 20.98 -0.66 28.49
CA MET A 187 20.66 -2.02 28.87
C MET A 187 19.48 -2.09 29.86
N THR A 188 19.30 -1.07 30.70
CA THR A 188 18.19 -1.02 31.66
C THR A 188 16.85 -0.94 30.98
N ARG A 189 16.69 -0.02 30.05
CA ARG A 189 15.45 0.08 29.26
C ARG A 189 15.25 -1.10 28.33
N ALA A 190 16.35 -1.66 27.79
CA ALA A 190 16.25 -2.85 26.96
C ALA A 190 15.68 -4.03 27.76
N ALA A 191 16.14 -4.22 29.02
CA ALA A 191 15.64 -5.24 29.92
C ALA A 191 14.15 -5.05 30.23
N GLU A 192 13.74 -3.83 30.58
CA GLU A 192 12.35 -3.49 30.88
C GLU A 192 11.41 -3.81 29.70
N VAL A 193 11.81 -3.45 28.47
CA VAL A 193 11.01 -3.73 27.28
C VAL A 193 10.97 -5.24 26.97
N LEU A 194 12.07 -5.95 27.14
CA LEU A 194 12.12 -7.41 26.97
C LEU A 194 11.21 -8.12 27.96
N GLU A 195 11.18 -7.71 29.20
CA GLU A 195 10.34 -8.28 30.23
C GLU A 195 8.85 -7.98 29.98
N THR A 196 8.51 -6.70 29.79
CA THR A 196 7.10 -6.26 29.71
C THR A 196 6.43 -6.55 28.39
N VAL A 197 7.15 -6.45 27.25
CA VAL A 197 6.56 -6.55 25.91
C VAL A 197 6.78 -7.93 25.29
N THR A 198 8.00 -8.48 25.41
CA THR A 198 8.28 -9.79 24.79
C THR A 198 7.98 -10.97 25.72
N GLY A 199 7.79 -10.70 27.02
CA GLY A 199 7.59 -11.75 28.03
C GLY A 199 8.80 -12.68 28.16
N ALA A 200 10.03 -12.16 27.96
CA ALA A 200 11.24 -12.95 28.04
C ALA A 200 11.45 -13.48 29.47
N VAL A 201 11.58 -14.78 29.62
CA VAL A 201 11.79 -15.44 30.92
C VAL A 201 13.25 -15.20 31.39
N ASP A 202 14.21 -15.19 30.47
CA ASP A 202 15.61 -14.90 30.72
C ASP A 202 16.04 -13.67 29.91
N VAL A 203 15.93 -12.51 30.54
CA VAL A 203 16.22 -11.21 29.92
C VAL A 203 17.73 -11.07 29.66
N ASP A 204 18.59 -11.56 30.56
CA ASP A 204 20.03 -11.45 30.42
C ASP A 204 20.55 -12.31 29.27
N ALA A 205 20.05 -13.52 29.12
CA ALA A 205 20.38 -14.38 27.99
C ALA A 205 19.92 -13.72 26.66
N LYS A 206 18.76 -13.08 26.67
CA LYS A 206 18.22 -12.40 25.46
C LYS A 206 19.04 -11.15 25.10
N ILE A 207 19.48 -10.37 26.08
CA ILE A 207 20.38 -9.23 25.85
C ILE A 207 21.72 -9.71 25.29
N LYS A 208 22.30 -10.79 25.83
CA LYS A 208 23.52 -11.38 25.29
C LYS A 208 23.37 -11.86 23.86
N GLU A 209 22.25 -12.53 23.54
CA GLU A 209 21.92 -12.94 22.17
C GLU A 209 21.85 -11.73 21.22
N ILE A 210 21.14 -10.67 21.60
CA ILE A 210 21.04 -9.44 20.81
C ILE A 210 22.42 -8.80 20.64
N THR A 211 23.21 -8.69 21.72
CA THR A 211 24.56 -8.12 21.67
C THR A 211 25.47 -8.92 20.73
N SER A 212 25.50 -10.24 20.87
CA SER A 212 26.31 -11.10 19.99
C SER A 212 25.92 -10.98 18.52
N THR A 213 24.60 -10.79 18.25
CA THR A 213 24.11 -10.56 16.89
C THR A 213 24.57 -9.22 16.34
N ILE A 214 24.54 -8.16 17.17
CA ILE A 214 24.99 -6.81 16.79
C ILE A 214 26.51 -6.80 16.55
N ASP A 215 27.29 -7.45 17.40
CA ASP A 215 28.74 -7.52 17.28
C ASP A 215 29.19 -8.35 16.06
N THR A 216 28.40 -9.37 15.70
CA THR A 216 28.65 -10.22 14.53
C THR A 216 28.18 -9.54 13.23
N GLU A 217 27.29 -8.57 13.31
CA GLU A 217 26.91 -7.75 12.17
C GLU A 217 28.10 -6.91 11.70
N ARG A 218 28.89 -7.48 10.78
CA ARG A 218 29.79 -6.69 9.95
C ARG A 218 29.00 -5.53 9.38
N LYS A 219 29.62 -4.33 9.32
CA LYS A 219 29.03 -3.20 8.59
C LYS A 219 28.59 -3.72 7.23
N GLU A 220 27.28 -3.91 7.07
CA GLU A 220 26.70 -4.38 5.81
C GLU A 220 27.17 -3.47 4.70
N SER A 221 27.90 -4.02 3.76
CA SER A 221 28.43 -3.29 2.62
C SER A 221 27.72 -3.77 1.35
N LEU A 222 27.41 -2.85 0.46
CA LEU A 222 26.94 -3.22 -0.88
C LEU A 222 27.91 -4.18 -1.59
N ARG A 223 29.20 -4.23 -1.14
CA ARG A 223 30.18 -5.20 -1.63
C ARG A 223 29.83 -6.64 -1.25
N ASP A 224 29.12 -6.86 -0.15
CA ASP A 224 28.71 -8.19 0.32
C ASP A 224 27.61 -8.81 -0.54
N LEU A 225 26.91 -7.99 -1.33
CA LEU A 225 25.96 -8.42 -2.34
C LEU A 225 26.63 -8.91 -3.64
N ARG A 226 27.93 -8.59 -3.83
CA ARG A 226 28.69 -9.00 -5.02
C ARG A 226 28.86 -10.50 -5.09
N GLY A 227 28.70 -11.04 -6.28
CA GLY A 227 28.85 -12.46 -6.61
C GLY A 227 29.42 -12.65 -8.01
N SER A 228 29.72 -13.91 -8.36
CA SER A 228 30.32 -14.27 -9.63
C SER A 228 29.40 -14.18 -10.85
N ARG A 229 28.08 -14.17 -10.65
CA ARG A 229 27.08 -14.08 -11.74
C ARG A 229 26.54 -12.66 -11.86
N LEU A 230 26.76 -12.00 -13.00
CA LEU A 230 26.28 -10.66 -13.31
C LEU A 230 26.56 -9.63 -12.18
N GLY A 231 27.66 -9.81 -11.44
CA GLY A 231 28.10 -8.90 -10.39
C GLY A 231 27.40 -9.04 -9.04
N LEU A 232 26.33 -9.85 -8.90
CA LEU A 232 25.56 -10.05 -7.66
C LEU A 232 25.41 -11.54 -7.33
N LYS A 233 25.18 -11.85 -6.05
CA LYS A 233 24.84 -13.21 -5.62
C LYS A 233 23.51 -13.68 -6.21
N PRO A 234 23.33 -14.98 -6.55
CA PRO A 234 22.08 -15.48 -7.14
C PRO A 234 20.84 -15.18 -6.31
N ILE A 235 20.94 -15.25 -4.98
CA ILE A 235 19.82 -14.95 -4.07
C ILE A 235 19.37 -13.48 -4.17
N VAL A 236 20.29 -12.56 -4.43
CA VAL A 236 19.99 -11.13 -4.62
C VAL A 236 19.22 -10.95 -5.92
N TRP A 237 19.60 -11.64 -7.00
CA TRP A 237 18.87 -11.62 -8.26
C TRP A 237 17.46 -12.17 -8.11
N VAL A 238 17.29 -13.27 -7.37
CA VAL A 238 15.95 -13.81 -7.07
C VAL A 238 15.10 -12.79 -6.33
N GLY A 239 15.66 -12.11 -5.32
CA GLY A 239 14.93 -11.06 -4.59
C GLY A 239 14.54 -9.89 -5.48
N ILE A 240 15.47 -9.40 -6.32
CA ILE A 240 15.21 -8.31 -7.27
C ILE A 240 14.09 -8.71 -8.25
N LEU A 241 14.22 -9.89 -8.87
CA LEU A 241 13.24 -10.36 -9.86
C LEU A 241 11.86 -10.55 -9.25
N LEU A 242 11.76 -11.14 -8.05
CA LEU A 242 10.48 -11.27 -7.35
C LEU A 242 9.85 -9.90 -7.09
N SER A 243 10.61 -8.93 -6.60
CA SER A 243 10.11 -7.59 -6.33
C SER A 243 9.67 -6.87 -7.60
N VAL A 244 10.45 -7.00 -8.68
CA VAL A 244 10.12 -6.42 -9.99
C VAL A 244 8.84 -7.05 -10.53
N PHE A 245 8.76 -8.38 -10.59
CA PHE A 245 7.57 -9.06 -11.10
C PHE A 245 6.33 -8.79 -10.25
N GLN A 246 6.46 -8.67 -8.93
CA GLN A 246 5.35 -8.29 -8.05
C GLN A 246 4.75 -6.92 -8.45
N GLN A 247 5.57 -5.95 -8.80
CA GLN A 247 5.07 -4.63 -9.25
C GLN A 247 4.48 -4.69 -10.66
N PHE A 248 5.08 -5.48 -11.56
CA PHE A 248 4.60 -5.62 -12.94
C PHE A 248 3.33 -6.48 -13.09
N VAL A 249 2.91 -7.20 -12.03
CA VAL A 249 1.65 -7.95 -12.02
C VAL A 249 0.42 -7.06 -12.26
N GLY A 250 0.50 -5.74 -11.95
CA GLY A 250 -0.53 -4.78 -12.31
C GLY A 250 -1.64 -4.57 -11.27
N ILE A 251 -1.49 -5.08 -10.04
CA ILE A 251 -2.48 -4.90 -8.97
C ILE A 251 -2.77 -3.41 -8.68
N ASN A 252 -1.73 -2.58 -8.72
CA ASN A 252 -1.86 -1.15 -8.50
C ASN A 252 -2.74 -0.48 -9.56
N VAL A 253 -2.70 -0.95 -10.81
CA VAL A 253 -3.56 -0.44 -11.88
C VAL A 253 -5.02 -0.78 -11.57
N ILE A 254 -5.31 -1.98 -11.11
CA ILE A 254 -6.68 -2.41 -10.79
C ILE A 254 -7.24 -1.59 -9.62
N PHE A 255 -6.48 -1.31 -8.56
CA PHE A 255 -6.98 -0.54 -7.43
C PHE A 255 -6.97 0.98 -7.67
N TYR A 256 -5.91 1.54 -8.26
CA TYR A 256 -5.83 2.99 -8.49
C TYR A 256 -6.76 3.47 -9.60
N TYR A 257 -7.07 2.61 -10.56
CA TYR A 257 -7.96 2.94 -11.67
C TYR A 257 -9.24 2.12 -11.66
N SER A 258 -9.60 1.52 -10.49
CA SER A 258 -10.74 0.62 -10.39
C SER A 258 -12.03 1.25 -10.89
N THR A 259 -12.37 2.45 -10.42
CA THR A 259 -13.55 3.18 -10.87
C THR A 259 -13.52 3.51 -12.36
N THR A 260 -12.37 3.92 -12.90
CA THR A 260 -12.21 4.13 -14.35
C THR A 260 -12.44 2.83 -15.13
N LEU A 261 -11.93 1.72 -14.61
CA LEU A 261 -12.10 0.40 -15.20
C LEU A 261 -13.58 0.00 -15.23
N TRP A 262 -14.30 0.16 -14.12
CA TRP A 262 -15.71 -0.19 -14.04
C TRP A 262 -16.58 0.71 -14.91
N GLN A 263 -16.23 1.95 -15.07
CA GLN A 263 -16.94 2.88 -15.94
C GLN A 263 -16.70 2.60 -17.43
N SER A 264 -15.49 2.17 -17.82
CA SER A 264 -15.23 1.72 -19.18
C SER A 264 -16.03 0.45 -19.57
N VAL A 265 -16.55 -0.26 -18.58
CA VAL A 265 -17.43 -1.43 -18.73
C VAL A 265 -18.92 -1.04 -18.69
N GLY A 266 -19.24 0.27 -18.60
CA GLY A 266 -20.61 0.78 -18.66
C GLY A 266 -21.30 1.02 -17.30
N PHE A 267 -20.57 0.89 -16.17
CA PHE A 267 -21.12 1.24 -14.85
C PHE A 267 -21.21 2.76 -14.70
N ASP A 268 -22.28 3.24 -14.07
CA ASP A 268 -22.36 4.60 -13.57
C ASP A 268 -21.41 4.82 -12.37
N GLU A 269 -21.21 6.07 -11.98
CA GLU A 269 -20.27 6.46 -10.92
C GLU A 269 -20.50 5.72 -9.60
N SER A 270 -21.75 5.72 -9.16
CA SER A 270 -22.18 5.11 -7.90
C SER A 270 -21.91 3.61 -7.90
N SER A 271 -22.29 2.91 -8.97
CA SER A 271 -22.06 1.48 -9.14
C SER A 271 -20.58 1.14 -9.26
N ALA A 272 -19.77 1.98 -9.90
CA ALA A 272 -18.32 1.79 -10.02
C ALA A 272 -17.62 1.91 -8.66
N LEU A 273 -18.00 2.91 -7.84
CA LEU A 273 -17.49 3.06 -6.48
C LEU A 273 -17.88 1.87 -5.60
N LEU A 274 -19.15 1.47 -5.64
CA LEU A 274 -19.64 0.32 -4.88
C LEU A 274 -18.90 -0.98 -5.29
N THR A 275 -18.69 -1.19 -6.58
CA THR A 275 -17.97 -2.36 -7.09
C THR A 275 -16.51 -2.34 -6.60
N SER A 276 -15.87 -1.18 -6.52
CA SER A 276 -14.52 -1.05 -5.96
C SER A 276 -14.47 -1.41 -4.46
N VAL A 277 -15.50 -1.04 -3.70
CA VAL A 277 -15.65 -1.45 -2.29
C VAL A 277 -15.83 -2.97 -2.19
N ILE A 278 -16.69 -3.58 -3.00
CA ILE A 278 -16.89 -5.03 -3.03
C ILE A 278 -15.59 -5.76 -3.36
N THR A 279 -14.85 -5.28 -4.34
CA THR A 279 -13.54 -5.84 -4.72
C THR A 279 -12.55 -5.77 -3.56
N SER A 280 -12.55 -4.69 -2.77
CA SER A 280 -11.68 -4.57 -1.60
C SER A 280 -12.10 -5.49 -0.44
N VAL A 281 -13.40 -5.74 -0.25
CA VAL A 281 -13.89 -6.77 0.68
C VAL A 281 -13.42 -8.15 0.26
N THR A 282 -13.52 -8.47 -1.03
CA THR A 282 -13.00 -9.72 -1.59
C THR A 282 -11.52 -9.88 -1.28
N ASN A 283 -10.73 -8.82 -1.43
CA ASN A 283 -9.30 -8.83 -1.11
C ASN A 283 -9.04 -9.13 0.38
N ILE A 284 -9.81 -8.55 1.31
CA ILE A 284 -9.71 -8.84 2.76
C ILE A 284 -9.99 -10.32 3.03
N VAL A 285 -11.11 -10.83 2.51
CA VAL A 285 -11.51 -12.24 2.73
C VAL A 285 -10.43 -13.19 2.21
N VAL A 286 -9.93 -12.94 1.01
CA VAL A 286 -8.89 -13.77 0.40
C VAL A 286 -7.58 -13.67 1.18
N THR A 287 -7.19 -12.51 1.66
CA THR A 287 -6.00 -12.34 2.50
C THR A 287 -6.12 -13.14 3.80
N ILE A 288 -7.27 -13.14 4.46
CA ILE A 288 -7.50 -13.97 5.65
C ILE A 288 -7.36 -15.47 5.31
N ILE A 289 -7.95 -15.91 4.21
CA ILE A 289 -7.83 -17.29 3.74
C ILE A 289 -6.37 -17.63 3.44
N ALA A 290 -5.63 -16.74 2.78
CA ALA A 290 -4.21 -16.93 2.46
C ALA A 290 -3.36 -17.10 3.73
N ILE A 291 -3.58 -16.27 4.75
CA ILE A 291 -2.90 -16.37 6.05
C ILE A 291 -3.14 -17.74 6.71
N LEU A 292 -4.34 -18.28 6.58
CA LEU A 292 -4.68 -19.58 7.14
C LEU A 292 -4.13 -20.76 6.33
N LEU A 293 -3.92 -20.58 5.03
CA LEU A 293 -3.50 -21.65 4.12
C LEU A 293 -1.99 -21.69 3.91
N VAL A 294 -1.26 -20.57 4.06
CA VAL A 294 0.15 -20.47 3.71
C VAL A 294 1.04 -21.50 4.41
N ASP A 295 0.73 -21.81 5.67
CA ASP A 295 1.51 -22.78 6.46
C ASP A 295 1.14 -24.25 6.11
N LYS A 296 -0.03 -24.48 5.52
CA LYS A 296 -0.51 -25.82 5.14
C LYS A 296 -0.11 -26.20 3.70
N VAL A 297 -0.30 -25.29 2.76
CA VAL A 297 -0.10 -25.54 1.33
C VAL A 297 1.36 -25.27 0.92
N GLY A 298 2.00 -24.32 1.60
CA GLY A 298 3.36 -23.90 1.31
C GLY A 298 3.44 -22.79 0.25
N ARG A 299 4.35 -21.86 0.48
CA ARG A 299 4.51 -20.63 -0.30
C ARG A 299 4.75 -20.87 -1.79
N ARG A 300 5.52 -21.90 -2.15
CA ARG A 300 5.87 -22.19 -3.55
C ARG A 300 4.64 -22.59 -4.37
N ILE A 301 3.80 -23.46 -3.83
CA ILE A 301 2.60 -23.95 -4.53
C ILE A 301 1.60 -22.79 -4.69
N MET A 302 1.39 -22.01 -3.63
CA MET A 302 0.51 -20.84 -3.68
C MET A 302 0.98 -19.85 -4.75
N LEU A 303 2.26 -19.50 -4.81
CA LEU A 303 2.82 -18.61 -5.84
C LEU A 303 2.58 -19.13 -7.26
N LEU A 304 2.78 -20.44 -7.50
CA LEU A 304 2.56 -21.03 -8.82
C LEU A 304 1.08 -20.99 -9.23
N VAL A 305 0.19 -21.44 -8.35
CA VAL A 305 -1.26 -21.45 -8.61
C VAL A 305 -1.77 -20.02 -8.85
N GLY A 306 -1.33 -19.07 -8.02
CA GLY A 306 -1.72 -17.67 -8.19
C GLY A 306 -1.19 -17.06 -9.47
N SER A 307 0.06 -17.31 -9.82
CA SER A 307 0.64 -16.79 -11.07
C SER A 307 -0.10 -17.30 -12.31
N VAL A 308 -0.47 -18.59 -12.34
CA VAL A 308 -1.29 -19.18 -13.42
C VAL A 308 -2.68 -18.54 -13.41
N GLY A 309 -3.35 -18.45 -12.26
CA GLY A 309 -4.67 -17.84 -12.14
C GLY A 309 -4.68 -16.38 -12.58
N MET A 310 -3.71 -15.58 -12.16
CA MET A 310 -3.56 -14.18 -12.60
C MET A 310 -3.34 -14.08 -14.11
N THR A 311 -2.51 -14.94 -14.69
CA THR A 311 -2.26 -14.95 -16.13
C THR A 311 -3.53 -15.25 -16.91
N VAL A 312 -4.30 -16.24 -16.48
CA VAL A 312 -5.57 -16.62 -17.12
C VAL A 312 -6.59 -15.50 -17.00
N THR A 313 -6.77 -14.94 -15.81
CA THR A 313 -7.77 -13.88 -15.58
C THR A 313 -7.42 -12.59 -16.32
N LEU A 314 -6.15 -12.17 -16.32
CA LEU A 314 -5.73 -11.00 -17.11
C LEU A 314 -5.81 -11.25 -18.60
N GLY A 315 -5.48 -12.45 -19.07
CA GLY A 315 -5.60 -12.84 -20.48
C GLY A 315 -7.06 -12.80 -20.96
N LEU A 316 -7.98 -13.35 -20.17
CA LEU A 316 -9.42 -13.29 -20.47
C LEU A 316 -9.96 -11.86 -20.39
N MET A 317 -9.49 -11.05 -19.45
CA MET A 317 -9.86 -9.65 -19.36
C MET A 317 -9.36 -8.86 -20.59
N ALA A 318 -8.10 -9.07 -21.00
CA ALA A 318 -7.58 -8.46 -22.23
C ALA A 318 -8.36 -8.89 -23.49
N LEU A 319 -8.74 -10.16 -23.56
CA LEU A 319 -9.62 -10.67 -24.62
C LEU A 319 -10.99 -9.98 -24.58
N ALA A 320 -11.62 -9.83 -23.41
CA ALA A 320 -12.88 -9.14 -23.27
C ALA A 320 -12.79 -7.68 -23.76
N PHE A 321 -11.73 -6.97 -23.38
CA PHE A 321 -11.50 -5.60 -23.85
C PHE A 321 -11.21 -5.49 -25.36
N SER A 322 -10.71 -6.54 -26.01
CA SER A 322 -10.53 -6.55 -27.48
C SER A 322 -11.83 -6.51 -28.27
N PHE A 323 -12.96 -6.85 -27.65
CA PHE A 323 -14.31 -6.72 -28.22
C PHE A 323 -14.97 -5.37 -27.88
N GLY A 324 -14.26 -4.50 -27.13
CA GLY A 324 -14.72 -3.16 -26.81
C GLY A 324 -14.81 -2.29 -28.07
N THR A 325 -15.82 -1.44 -28.12
CA THR A 325 -15.97 -0.41 -29.13
C THR A 325 -15.74 0.96 -28.50
N LEU A 326 -15.10 1.87 -29.24
CA LEU A 326 -15.01 3.26 -28.82
C LEU A 326 -16.30 3.98 -29.27
N ASP A 327 -16.93 4.69 -28.35
CA ASP A 327 -18.04 5.57 -28.70
C ASP A 327 -17.54 6.83 -29.45
N ALA A 328 -18.44 7.67 -29.89
CA ALA A 328 -18.13 8.90 -30.61
C ALA A 328 -17.31 9.91 -29.78
N GLU A 329 -17.24 9.71 -28.46
CA GLU A 329 -16.51 10.53 -27.47
C GLU A 329 -15.17 9.90 -27.06
N GLY A 330 -14.80 8.74 -27.65
CA GLY A 330 -13.55 8.02 -27.39
C GLY A 330 -13.57 7.22 -26.08
N ALA A 331 -14.72 7.02 -25.44
CA ALA A 331 -14.85 6.15 -24.29
C ALA A 331 -15.04 4.69 -24.74
N ALA A 332 -14.33 3.75 -24.10
CA ALA A 332 -14.46 2.34 -24.38
C ALA A 332 -15.76 1.83 -23.75
N THR A 333 -16.59 1.16 -24.57
CA THR A 333 -17.79 0.47 -24.10
C THR A 333 -17.66 -1.01 -24.44
N LEU A 334 -18.04 -1.88 -23.50
CA LEU A 334 -18.03 -3.33 -23.66
C LEU A 334 -19.45 -3.83 -23.85
N PRO A 335 -19.74 -4.54 -24.96
CA PRO A 335 -21.03 -5.17 -25.12
C PRO A 335 -21.18 -6.40 -24.20
N ASP A 336 -22.42 -6.72 -23.81
CA ASP A 336 -22.71 -7.97 -23.12
C ASP A 336 -22.44 -9.17 -24.10
N PRO A 337 -21.83 -10.28 -23.64
CA PRO A 337 -21.52 -10.61 -22.23
C PRO A 337 -20.11 -10.19 -21.75
N TRP A 338 -19.32 -9.49 -22.57
CA TRP A 338 -17.91 -9.19 -22.32
C TRP A 338 -17.69 -8.27 -21.10
N ALA A 339 -18.65 -7.38 -20.81
CA ALA A 339 -18.66 -6.56 -19.62
C ALA A 339 -18.66 -7.44 -18.33
N THR A 340 -19.54 -8.44 -18.29
CA THR A 340 -19.63 -9.39 -17.19
C THR A 340 -18.37 -10.25 -17.07
N VAL A 341 -17.81 -10.69 -18.20
CA VAL A 341 -16.55 -11.46 -18.23
C VAL A 341 -15.41 -10.62 -17.65
N ALA A 342 -15.27 -9.37 -18.07
CA ALA A 342 -14.23 -8.47 -17.54
C ALA A 342 -14.36 -8.26 -16.03
N LEU A 343 -15.59 -8.09 -15.51
CA LEU A 343 -15.87 -7.95 -14.08
C LEU A 343 -15.45 -9.19 -13.28
N ILE A 344 -15.84 -10.37 -13.75
CA ILE A 344 -15.49 -11.65 -13.12
C ILE A 344 -13.98 -11.86 -13.14
N CYS A 345 -13.33 -11.60 -14.27
CA CYS A 345 -11.89 -11.76 -14.44
C CYS A 345 -11.09 -10.79 -13.56
N ALA A 346 -11.52 -9.53 -13.44
CA ALA A 346 -10.86 -8.57 -12.58
C ALA A 346 -10.95 -8.96 -11.09
N ASN A 347 -12.12 -9.39 -10.62
CA ASN A 347 -12.26 -9.91 -9.26
C ASN A 347 -11.49 -11.22 -9.05
N GLY A 348 -11.51 -12.13 -10.05
CA GLY A 348 -10.71 -13.35 -10.06
C GLY A 348 -9.21 -13.06 -9.95
N PHE A 349 -8.71 -12.04 -10.66
CA PHE A 349 -7.34 -11.59 -10.55
C PHE A 349 -7.02 -11.14 -9.11
N VAL A 350 -7.89 -10.35 -8.47
CA VAL A 350 -7.70 -9.91 -7.07
C VAL A 350 -7.68 -11.10 -6.12
N VAL A 351 -8.51 -12.12 -6.36
CA VAL A 351 -8.50 -13.37 -5.57
C VAL A 351 -7.15 -14.08 -5.69
N PHE A 352 -6.65 -14.30 -6.90
CA PHE A 352 -5.36 -14.97 -7.10
C PHE A 352 -4.20 -14.14 -6.58
N PHE A 353 -4.22 -12.83 -6.75
CA PHE A 353 -3.19 -11.94 -6.21
C PHE A 353 -3.19 -11.96 -4.68
N GLY A 354 -4.32 -11.70 -4.03
CA GLY A 354 -4.43 -11.65 -2.57
C GLY A 354 -4.10 -12.99 -1.90
N ALA A 355 -4.38 -14.12 -2.59
CA ALA A 355 -4.03 -15.45 -2.09
C ALA A 355 -2.53 -15.76 -2.15
N THR A 356 -1.72 -15.01 -2.93
CA THR A 356 -0.36 -15.44 -3.26
C THR A 356 0.71 -14.37 -3.16
N TRP A 357 0.51 -13.22 -3.76
CA TRP A 357 1.46 -12.11 -3.83
C TRP A 357 1.11 -10.95 -2.88
N GLY A 358 -0.10 -10.97 -2.33
CA GLY A 358 -0.63 -9.98 -1.39
C GLY A 358 -0.13 -10.11 0.05
#